data_aa3330fb0a5e1d6b9f42ce753b6ba139
#
_entry.id   aa3330fb0a5e1d6b9f42ce753b6ba139
#
_cell.length_a   1.000
_cell.length_b   1.000
_cell.length_c   1.000
_cell.angle_alpha   90.00
_cell.angle_beta   90.00
_cell.angle_gamma   90.00
#
_symmetry.space_group_name_H-M   'P 1'
#
loop_
_entity.id
_entity.type
_entity.pdbx_description
1 polymer ?
#
loop_
_entity_poly.entity_id
_entity_poly.type
_entity_poly.pdbx_seq_one_letter_code
_entity_poly.pdbx_strand_id
1 'polypeptide(L)'
;TIRACERYHQLGARAVAIVAPFYYKLTPAGVYAYFKEIADNSPIDVTLYNIPMFASPIDLPTVRRLADECPRVVAIKDSSGDLPHMMRMIAAVRPQRPDFSFLTGWDAALMPMLLIGCDGGTNATSGVVPEITRKLYDLTLSGQLDAARDLQYRLLLLFDAMLYSAEFPEGFRAALQLRGFAAGRGRQPKSPSQQIELDQLGRQLQCLLAAEGFTDEPVGGCPASIEIDPEQVARIVQRIVGELRERG
;
A
#
# COMPACT_ATOMS: atom_id res chain seq x y z
N THR A 1 -17.53 -14.14 2.93
CA THR A 1 -16.07 -14.21 3.10
C THR A 1 -15.61 -15.65 3.24
N ILE A 2 -16.12 -16.48 4.19
CA ILE A 2 -15.70 -17.88 4.46
C ILE A 2 -15.75 -18.73 3.18
N ARG A 3 -16.89 -18.75 2.46
CA ARG A 3 -16.98 -19.47 1.16
C ARG A 3 -15.94 -19.02 0.12
N ALA A 4 -15.51 -17.75 0.16
CA ALA A 4 -14.43 -17.28 -0.70
C ALA A 4 -13.07 -17.87 -0.26
N CYS A 5 -12.82 -17.97 1.04
CA CYS A 5 -11.61 -18.63 1.57
C CYS A 5 -11.55 -20.10 1.15
N GLU A 6 -12.66 -20.84 1.23
CA GLU A 6 -12.77 -22.20 0.75
C GLU A 6 -12.46 -22.30 -0.75
N ARG A 7 -13.02 -21.40 -1.56
CA ARG A 7 -12.76 -21.36 -3.00
C ARG A 7 -11.31 -21.07 -3.32
N TYR A 8 -10.67 -20.10 -2.63
CA TYR A 8 -9.26 -19.81 -2.82
C TYR A 8 -8.37 -20.95 -2.36
N HIS A 9 -8.73 -21.64 -1.28
CA HIS A 9 -8.05 -22.87 -0.85
C HIS A 9 -8.05 -23.92 -1.94
N GLN A 10 -9.21 -24.21 -2.55
CA GLN A 10 -9.33 -25.16 -3.67
C GLN A 10 -8.48 -24.76 -4.88
N LEU A 11 -8.18 -23.47 -5.05
CA LEU A 11 -7.30 -22.94 -6.09
C LEU A 11 -5.81 -22.92 -5.71
N GLY A 12 -5.47 -23.45 -4.52
CA GLY A 12 -4.09 -23.55 -4.05
C GLY A 12 -3.57 -22.32 -3.28
N ALA A 13 -4.43 -21.35 -2.94
CA ALA A 13 -4.01 -20.25 -2.08
C ALA A 13 -3.68 -20.75 -0.67
N ARG A 14 -2.59 -20.23 -0.09
CA ARG A 14 -2.15 -20.57 1.27
C ARG A 14 -2.66 -19.60 2.31
N ALA A 15 -2.89 -18.35 1.89
CA ALA A 15 -3.40 -17.27 2.74
C ALA A 15 -4.28 -16.31 1.94
N VAL A 16 -5.11 -15.55 2.64
CA VAL A 16 -5.94 -14.48 2.08
C VAL A 16 -5.79 -13.21 2.90
N ALA A 17 -5.71 -12.06 2.22
CA ALA A 17 -5.81 -10.77 2.88
C ALA A 17 -7.27 -10.30 2.89
N ILE A 18 -7.80 -9.99 4.07
CA ILE A 18 -9.22 -9.66 4.27
C ILE A 18 -9.35 -8.28 4.88
N VAL A 19 -10.12 -7.41 4.21
CA VAL A 19 -10.49 -6.09 4.72
C VAL A 19 -11.69 -6.20 5.66
N ALA A 20 -11.76 -5.33 6.68
CA ALA A 20 -12.96 -5.20 7.50
C ALA A 20 -14.16 -4.73 6.65
N PRO A 21 -15.42 -5.00 7.07
CA PRO A 21 -16.59 -4.46 6.39
C PRO A 21 -16.53 -2.93 6.23
N PHE A 22 -16.99 -2.41 5.09
CA PHE A 22 -16.67 -1.03 4.66
C PHE A 22 -17.89 -0.11 4.43
N TYR A 23 -19.11 -0.62 4.25
CA TYR A 23 -20.27 0.23 3.98
C TYR A 23 -20.69 1.07 5.19
N TYR A 24 -20.59 0.50 6.38
CA TYR A 24 -20.79 1.20 7.66
C TYR A 24 -19.71 0.81 8.65
N LYS A 25 -19.34 1.74 9.52
CA LYS A 25 -18.27 1.52 10.50
C LYS A 25 -18.73 0.56 11.59
N LEU A 26 -17.90 -0.43 11.87
CA LEU A 26 -18.07 -1.34 13.00
C LEU A 26 -17.34 -0.80 14.23
N THR A 27 -17.85 -1.17 15.40
CA THR A 27 -17.09 -1.03 16.65
C THR A 27 -15.90 -1.98 16.68
N PRO A 28 -14.88 -1.75 17.53
CA PRO A 28 -13.77 -2.71 17.69
C PRO A 28 -14.24 -4.13 18.01
N ALA A 29 -15.25 -4.27 18.85
CA ALA A 29 -15.84 -5.58 19.17
C ALA A 29 -16.48 -6.25 17.94
N GLY A 30 -17.12 -5.48 17.06
CA GLY A 30 -17.66 -5.99 15.80
C GLY A 30 -16.58 -6.41 14.82
N VAL A 31 -15.49 -5.62 14.72
CA VAL A 31 -14.30 -5.96 13.90
C VAL A 31 -13.65 -7.26 14.40
N TYR A 32 -13.44 -7.38 15.71
CA TYR A 32 -12.93 -8.61 16.31
C TYR A 32 -13.82 -9.82 15.99
N ALA A 33 -15.14 -9.73 16.24
CA ALA A 33 -16.07 -10.83 15.99
C ALA A 33 -16.06 -11.26 14.52
N TYR A 34 -15.99 -10.30 13.59
CA TYR A 34 -15.91 -10.58 12.16
C TYR A 34 -14.67 -11.39 11.78
N PHE A 35 -13.49 -10.97 12.23
CA PHE A 35 -12.25 -11.67 11.91
C PHE A 35 -12.13 -13.01 12.66
N LYS A 36 -12.62 -13.09 13.90
CA LYS A 36 -12.62 -14.33 14.66
C LYS A 36 -13.48 -15.40 13.97
N GLU A 37 -14.68 -15.05 13.57
CA GLU A 37 -15.57 -15.98 12.84
C GLU A 37 -14.91 -16.50 11.55
N ILE A 38 -14.21 -15.63 10.84
CA ILE A 38 -13.49 -16.03 9.64
C ILE A 38 -12.30 -16.93 9.97
N ALA A 39 -11.50 -16.57 10.96
CA ALA A 39 -10.31 -17.35 11.34
C ALA A 39 -10.67 -18.73 11.86
N ASP A 40 -11.75 -18.84 12.63
CA ASP A 40 -12.23 -20.14 13.16
C ASP A 40 -12.77 -21.08 12.05
N ASN A 41 -13.24 -20.52 10.93
CA ASN A 41 -13.89 -21.29 9.86
C ASN A 41 -13.12 -21.24 8.52
N SER A 42 -11.97 -20.59 8.44
CA SER A 42 -11.15 -20.54 7.21
C SER A 42 -10.25 -21.78 7.09
N PRO A 43 -10.19 -22.43 5.92
CA PRO A 43 -9.24 -23.52 5.69
C PRO A 43 -7.81 -23.05 5.43
N ILE A 44 -7.60 -21.73 5.24
CA ILE A 44 -6.30 -21.11 4.94
C ILE A 44 -6.02 -19.93 5.86
N ASP A 45 -4.77 -19.51 5.89
CA ASP A 45 -4.33 -18.44 6.77
C ASP A 45 -4.93 -17.07 6.38
N VAL A 46 -5.08 -16.21 7.38
CA VAL A 46 -5.71 -14.89 7.24
C VAL A 46 -4.71 -13.79 7.56
N THR A 47 -4.55 -12.88 6.62
CA THR A 47 -3.89 -11.59 6.83
C THR A 47 -4.95 -10.53 7.09
N LEU A 48 -4.88 -9.88 8.23
CA LEU A 48 -5.72 -8.71 8.53
C LEU A 48 -5.36 -7.57 7.57
N TYR A 49 -6.34 -6.96 6.92
CA TYR A 49 -6.08 -5.80 6.07
C TYR A 49 -6.68 -4.54 6.67
N ASN A 50 -5.82 -3.74 7.32
CA ASN A 50 -6.18 -2.43 7.87
C ASN A 50 -6.03 -1.35 6.81
N ILE A 51 -7.14 -0.74 6.39
CA ILE A 51 -7.19 0.38 5.45
C ILE A 51 -8.27 1.37 5.88
N PRO A 52 -7.98 2.24 6.86
CA PRO A 52 -8.96 3.15 7.47
C PRO A 52 -9.61 4.12 6.48
N MET A 53 -8.96 4.39 5.35
CA MET A 53 -9.49 5.22 4.27
C MET A 53 -10.80 4.66 3.69
N PHE A 54 -10.96 3.33 3.65
CA PHE A 54 -12.08 2.67 2.98
C PHE A 54 -12.91 1.78 3.89
N ALA A 55 -12.38 1.36 5.04
CA ALA A 55 -13.03 0.37 5.91
C ALA A 55 -12.93 0.75 7.39
N SER A 56 -13.59 -0.01 8.24
CA SER A 56 -13.45 0.12 9.69
C SER A 56 -12.00 -0.15 10.10
N PRO A 57 -11.36 0.74 10.89
CA PRO A 57 -9.99 0.52 11.35
C PRO A 57 -9.91 -0.69 12.27
N ILE A 58 -8.76 -1.36 12.23
CA ILE A 58 -8.44 -2.47 13.13
C ILE A 58 -7.48 -1.92 14.19
N ASP A 59 -7.96 -1.72 15.40
CA ASP A 59 -7.17 -1.14 16.48
C ASP A 59 -6.16 -2.15 17.09
N LEU A 60 -5.18 -1.63 17.81
CA LEU A 60 -4.14 -2.45 18.44
C LEU A 60 -4.68 -3.55 19.37
N PRO A 61 -5.64 -3.29 20.29
CA PRO A 61 -6.22 -4.34 21.12
C PRO A 61 -6.84 -5.48 20.30
N THR A 62 -7.54 -5.14 19.21
CA THR A 62 -8.14 -6.13 18.31
C THR A 62 -7.09 -6.96 17.58
N VAL A 63 -6.04 -6.32 17.02
CA VAL A 63 -4.93 -7.04 16.37
C VAL A 63 -4.26 -8.01 17.33
N ARG A 64 -3.88 -7.53 18.53
CA ARG A 64 -3.24 -8.35 19.54
C ARG A 64 -4.10 -9.55 19.93
N ARG A 65 -5.37 -9.31 20.23
CA ARG A 65 -6.30 -10.36 20.63
C ARG A 65 -6.50 -11.42 19.55
N LEU A 66 -6.64 -11.01 18.28
CA LEU A 66 -6.75 -11.93 17.15
C LEU A 66 -5.47 -12.73 16.94
N ALA A 67 -4.30 -12.10 17.08
CA ALA A 67 -3.01 -12.78 16.97
C ALA A 67 -2.82 -13.83 18.08
N ASP A 68 -3.27 -13.53 19.32
CA ASP A 68 -3.14 -14.43 20.47
C ASP A 68 -4.13 -15.60 20.41
N GLU A 69 -5.39 -15.34 20.02
CA GLU A 69 -6.48 -16.32 20.10
C GLU A 69 -6.71 -17.13 18.80
N CYS A 70 -6.25 -16.61 17.65
CA CYS A 70 -6.53 -17.20 16.34
C CYS A 70 -5.23 -17.60 15.62
N PRO A 71 -4.80 -18.87 15.70
CA PRO A 71 -3.55 -19.32 15.06
C PRO A 71 -3.48 -19.07 13.55
N ARG A 72 -4.64 -19.08 12.88
CA ARG A 72 -4.75 -18.78 11.43
C ARG A 72 -4.61 -17.30 11.09
N VAL A 73 -4.64 -16.40 12.06
CA VAL A 73 -4.31 -14.98 11.84
C VAL A 73 -2.80 -14.84 11.93
N VAL A 74 -2.14 -14.76 10.76
CA VAL A 74 -0.68 -14.88 10.64
C VAL A 74 0.00 -13.56 10.27
N ALA A 75 -0.77 -12.55 9.88
CA ALA A 75 -0.20 -11.30 9.42
C ALA A 75 -1.18 -10.13 9.53
N ILE A 76 -0.63 -8.93 9.47
CA ILE A 76 -1.38 -7.71 9.16
C ILE A 76 -0.73 -6.97 8.00
N LYS A 77 -1.56 -6.51 7.04
CA LYS A 77 -1.22 -5.47 6.09
C LYS A 77 -1.85 -4.17 6.55
N ASP A 78 -1.04 -3.16 6.84
CA ASP A 78 -1.50 -1.84 7.27
C ASP A 78 -1.24 -0.78 6.21
N SER A 79 -2.32 -0.21 5.68
CA SER A 79 -2.32 0.89 4.70
C SER A 79 -2.73 2.23 5.33
N SER A 80 -2.62 2.38 6.65
CA SER A 80 -2.91 3.66 7.33
C SER A 80 -1.81 4.72 7.13
N GLY A 81 -0.57 4.28 6.90
CA GLY A 81 0.60 5.15 6.93
C GLY A 81 1.02 5.59 8.34
N ASP A 82 0.35 5.12 9.38
CA ASP A 82 0.64 5.47 10.78
C ASP A 82 1.82 4.65 11.31
N LEU A 83 3.03 5.22 11.22
CA LEU A 83 4.26 4.62 11.71
C LEU A 83 4.21 4.30 13.22
N PRO A 84 3.79 5.23 14.12
CA PRO A 84 3.60 4.94 15.54
C PRO A 84 2.62 3.80 15.82
N HIS A 85 1.53 3.69 15.05
CA HIS A 85 0.60 2.57 15.18
C HIS A 85 1.26 1.24 14.85
N MET A 86 1.99 1.17 13.73
CA MET A 86 2.75 -0.01 13.33
C MET A 86 3.79 -0.41 14.39
N MET A 87 4.55 0.55 14.93
CA MET A 87 5.52 0.28 16.01
C MET A 87 4.85 -0.35 17.23
N ARG A 88 3.68 0.17 17.64
CA ARG A 88 2.93 -0.37 18.78
C ARG A 88 2.42 -1.79 18.48
N MET A 89 1.97 -2.07 17.28
CA MET A 89 1.54 -3.42 16.88
C MET A 89 2.70 -4.41 16.94
N ILE A 90 3.86 -4.05 16.35
CA ILE A 90 5.07 -4.90 16.40
C ILE A 90 5.48 -5.17 17.82
N ALA A 91 5.58 -4.13 18.66
CA ALA A 91 5.98 -4.26 20.07
C ALA A 91 5.02 -5.11 20.90
N ALA A 92 3.71 -5.05 20.60
CA ALA A 92 2.71 -5.78 21.38
C ALA A 92 2.52 -7.24 20.93
N VAL A 93 2.77 -7.57 19.67
CA VAL A 93 2.46 -8.90 19.12
C VAL A 93 3.71 -9.75 18.92
N ARG A 94 4.78 -9.22 18.35
CA ARG A 94 5.99 -9.99 18.00
C ARG A 94 6.63 -10.77 19.15
N PRO A 95 6.67 -10.28 20.41
CA PRO A 95 7.24 -11.06 21.52
C PRO A 95 6.53 -12.39 21.79
N GLN A 96 5.22 -12.50 21.55
CA GLN A 96 4.42 -13.70 21.75
C GLN A 96 4.20 -14.47 20.44
N ARG A 97 4.22 -13.78 19.31
CA ARG A 97 4.02 -14.33 17.97
C ARG A 97 5.16 -13.89 17.04
N PRO A 98 6.37 -14.46 17.19
CA PRO A 98 7.52 -14.11 16.35
C PRO A 98 7.32 -14.51 14.88
N ASP A 99 6.39 -15.43 14.62
CA ASP A 99 5.95 -15.87 13.29
C ASP A 99 4.96 -14.91 12.61
N PHE A 100 4.40 -13.94 13.36
CA PHE A 100 3.41 -13.00 12.82
C PHE A 100 4.08 -11.94 11.95
N SER A 101 3.59 -11.79 10.70
CA SER A 101 4.17 -10.86 9.73
C SER A 101 3.48 -9.49 9.74
N PHE A 102 4.28 -8.44 9.69
CA PHE A 102 3.83 -7.04 9.59
C PHE A 102 4.18 -6.49 8.23
N LEU A 103 3.17 -6.14 7.43
CA LEU A 103 3.33 -5.64 6.07
C LEU A 103 2.78 -4.22 5.96
N THR A 104 3.55 -3.31 5.40
CA THR A 104 3.01 -2.00 5.04
C THR A 104 2.28 -2.05 3.70
N GLY A 105 1.15 -1.37 3.62
CA GLY A 105 0.44 -1.12 2.36
C GLY A 105 0.52 0.35 1.95
N TRP A 106 1.35 1.16 2.62
CA TRP A 106 1.54 2.57 2.32
C TRP A 106 2.88 2.78 1.62
N ASP A 107 2.84 2.91 0.31
CA ASP A 107 4.01 2.97 -0.58
C ASP A 107 4.98 4.11 -0.23
N ALA A 108 4.44 5.26 0.15
CA ALA A 108 5.20 6.44 0.57
C ALA A 108 6.09 6.21 1.80
N ALA A 109 5.86 5.14 2.56
CA ALA A 109 6.59 4.85 3.79
C ALA A 109 7.22 3.44 3.80
N LEU A 110 7.49 2.83 2.63
CA LEU A 110 8.06 1.48 2.60
C LEU A 110 9.39 1.40 3.36
N MET A 111 10.34 2.29 3.04
CA MET A 111 11.64 2.32 3.72
C MET A 111 11.51 2.53 5.24
N PRO A 112 10.88 3.60 5.77
CA PRO A 112 10.79 3.79 7.20
C PRO A 112 10.02 2.66 7.91
N MET A 113 9.02 2.05 7.29
CA MET A 113 8.31 0.88 7.83
C MET A 113 9.23 -0.34 7.97
N LEU A 114 10.09 -0.59 6.99
CA LEU A 114 11.10 -1.65 7.09
C LEU A 114 12.09 -1.38 8.22
N LEU A 115 12.54 -0.14 8.40
CA LEU A 115 13.48 0.26 9.46
C LEU A 115 12.92 0.06 10.87
N ILE A 116 11.61 0.21 11.06
CA ILE A 116 10.98 -0.04 12.36
C ILE A 116 10.61 -1.50 12.59
N GLY A 117 10.90 -2.39 11.62
CA GLY A 117 10.74 -3.83 11.77
C GLY A 117 9.55 -4.44 11.04
N CYS A 118 8.94 -3.78 10.06
CA CYS A 118 8.06 -4.47 9.13
C CYS A 118 8.84 -5.53 8.34
N ASP A 119 8.18 -6.63 8.04
CA ASP A 119 8.76 -7.75 7.29
C ASP A 119 8.73 -7.51 5.77
N GLY A 120 7.92 -6.55 5.31
CA GLY A 120 7.81 -6.20 3.90
C GLY A 120 6.68 -5.22 3.61
N GLY A 121 6.34 -5.13 2.32
CA GLY A 121 5.25 -4.31 1.82
C GLY A 121 4.34 -5.09 0.87
N THR A 122 3.05 -4.74 0.89
CA THR A 122 2.08 -5.13 -0.13
C THR A 122 1.57 -3.85 -0.78
N ASN A 123 2.40 -3.30 -1.64
CA ASN A 123 2.32 -1.94 -2.16
C ASN A 123 1.64 -1.89 -3.54
N ALA A 124 0.89 -0.83 -3.82
CA ALA A 124 0.24 -0.64 -5.12
C ALA A 124 1.27 -0.36 -6.22
N THR A 125 2.36 0.37 -5.90
CA THR A 125 3.49 0.62 -6.81
C THR A 125 4.19 -0.66 -7.25
N SER A 126 4.18 -1.72 -6.42
CA SER A 126 4.76 -3.02 -6.77
C SER A 126 4.04 -3.68 -7.96
N GLY A 127 2.79 -3.32 -8.23
CA GLY A 127 2.07 -3.76 -9.42
C GLY A 127 2.50 -3.04 -10.69
N VAL A 128 3.12 -1.87 -10.58
CA VAL A 128 3.55 -1.02 -11.70
C VAL A 128 5.06 -1.11 -11.93
N VAL A 129 5.85 -0.96 -10.86
CA VAL A 129 7.32 -0.93 -10.88
C VAL A 129 7.89 -1.89 -9.83
N PRO A 130 7.65 -3.22 -9.96
CA PRO A 130 8.12 -4.22 -9.00
C PRO A 130 9.65 -4.20 -8.83
N GLU A 131 10.40 -3.92 -9.89
CA GLU A 131 11.85 -3.79 -9.89
C GLU A 131 12.33 -2.67 -8.96
N ILE A 132 11.64 -1.53 -8.94
CA ILE A 132 11.97 -0.37 -8.09
C ILE A 132 11.65 -0.67 -6.64
N THR A 133 10.46 -1.20 -6.36
CA THR A 133 10.05 -1.53 -4.98
C THR A 133 10.91 -2.65 -4.41
N ARG A 134 11.33 -3.62 -5.22
CA ARG A 134 12.28 -4.66 -4.83
C ARG A 134 13.65 -4.07 -4.52
N LYS A 135 14.18 -3.20 -5.38
CA LYS A 135 15.46 -2.51 -5.14
C LYS A 135 15.43 -1.69 -3.86
N LEU A 136 14.33 -0.95 -3.61
CA LEU A 136 14.16 -0.20 -2.37
C LEU A 136 14.19 -1.10 -1.12
N TYR A 137 13.50 -2.22 -1.18
CA TYR A 137 13.51 -3.22 -0.12
C TYR A 137 14.93 -3.74 0.15
N ASP A 138 15.65 -4.17 -0.90
CA ASP A 138 17.00 -4.73 -0.78
C ASP A 138 18.01 -3.70 -0.26
N LEU A 139 17.98 -2.45 -0.74
CA LEU A 139 18.82 -1.36 -0.26
C LEU A 139 18.58 -1.08 1.23
N THR A 140 17.31 -1.07 1.65
CA THR A 140 16.96 -0.82 3.06
C THR A 140 17.49 -1.92 3.96
N LEU A 141 17.25 -3.19 3.61
CA LEU A 141 17.67 -4.33 4.44
C LEU A 141 19.18 -4.57 4.42
N SER A 142 19.88 -4.17 3.35
CA SER A 142 21.35 -4.22 3.29
C SER A 142 22.04 -3.04 3.99
N GLY A 143 21.28 -2.10 4.58
CA GLY A 143 21.81 -0.95 5.30
C GLY A 143 22.34 0.18 4.42
N GLN A 144 22.06 0.15 3.11
CA GLN A 144 22.43 1.23 2.17
C GLN A 144 21.42 2.39 2.26
N LEU A 145 21.35 3.02 3.46
CA LEU A 145 20.24 3.90 3.85
C LEU A 145 20.18 5.19 3.01
N ASP A 146 21.29 5.76 2.61
CA ASP A 146 21.31 6.97 1.78
C ASP A 146 20.70 6.67 0.40
N ALA A 147 21.14 5.58 -0.25
CA ALA A 147 20.59 5.16 -1.52
C ALA A 147 19.12 4.76 -1.43
N ALA A 148 18.73 4.08 -0.35
CA ALA A 148 17.33 3.71 -0.08
C ALA A 148 16.45 4.95 0.12
N ARG A 149 16.92 5.95 0.87
CA ARG A 149 16.21 7.21 1.07
C ARG A 149 16.00 7.96 -0.25
N ASP A 150 17.05 8.08 -1.06
CA ASP A 150 16.98 8.78 -2.33
C ASP A 150 16.03 8.06 -3.31
N LEU A 151 16.03 6.73 -3.31
CA LEU A 151 15.09 5.95 -4.10
C LEU A 151 13.65 6.08 -3.57
N GLN A 152 13.44 6.09 -2.25
CA GLN A 152 12.12 6.29 -1.64
C GLN A 152 11.52 7.64 -2.05
N TYR A 153 12.30 8.72 -2.06
CA TYR A 153 11.83 10.03 -2.50
C TYR A 153 11.45 10.05 -3.98
N ARG A 154 12.22 9.40 -4.85
CA ARG A 154 11.86 9.30 -6.27
C ARG A 154 10.61 8.46 -6.49
N LEU A 155 10.47 7.35 -5.75
CA LEU A 155 9.28 6.52 -5.80
C LEU A 155 8.05 7.27 -5.28
N LEU A 156 8.21 8.14 -4.28
CA LEU A 156 7.14 8.97 -3.73
C LEU A 156 6.51 9.87 -4.81
N LEU A 157 7.31 10.49 -5.66
CA LEU A 157 6.79 11.34 -6.74
C LEU A 157 5.91 10.55 -7.73
N LEU A 158 6.34 9.34 -8.09
CA LEU A 158 5.53 8.46 -8.94
C LEU A 158 4.27 7.97 -8.23
N PHE A 159 4.38 7.59 -6.95
CA PHE A 159 3.25 7.18 -6.13
C PHE A 159 2.19 8.28 -6.02
N ASP A 160 2.61 9.51 -5.71
CA ASP A 160 1.72 10.67 -5.61
C ASP A 160 1.05 10.98 -6.94
N ALA A 161 1.78 10.89 -8.06
CA ALA A 161 1.20 11.05 -9.39
C ALA A 161 0.14 9.99 -9.69
N MET A 162 0.37 8.74 -9.29
CA MET A 162 -0.62 7.66 -9.49
C MET A 162 -1.81 7.75 -8.54
N LEU A 163 -1.58 8.22 -7.31
CA LEU A 163 -2.63 8.23 -6.27
C LEU A 163 -3.53 9.46 -6.37
N TYR A 164 -2.93 10.65 -6.68
CA TYR A 164 -3.62 11.94 -6.56
C TYR A 164 -3.96 12.63 -7.88
N SER A 165 -3.47 12.15 -9.02
CA SER A 165 -3.81 12.75 -10.33
C SER A 165 -5.18 12.36 -10.86
N ALA A 166 -5.79 11.32 -10.31
CA ALA A 166 -7.13 10.84 -10.66
C ALA A 166 -7.77 10.12 -9.48
N GLU A 167 -9.06 9.78 -9.60
CA GLU A 167 -9.70 8.91 -8.62
C GLU A 167 -9.04 7.53 -8.58
N PHE A 168 -8.80 7.05 -7.36
CA PHE A 168 -8.24 5.71 -7.16
C PHE A 168 -9.17 4.63 -7.75
N PRO A 169 -8.66 3.63 -8.52
CA PRO A 169 -7.24 3.34 -8.81
C PRO A 169 -6.79 3.76 -10.22
N GLU A 170 -7.39 4.76 -10.85
CA GLU A 170 -7.19 5.05 -12.28
C GLU A 170 -5.76 5.48 -12.64
N GLY A 171 -5.05 6.19 -11.75
CA GLY A 171 -3.65 6.54 -11.97
C GLY A 171 -2.74 5.30 -12.04
N PHE A 172 -2.95 4.32 -11.17
CA PHE A 172 -2.22 3.04 -11.22
C PHE A 172 -2.55 2.25 -12.49
N ARG A 173 -3.82 2.27 -12.94
CA ARG A 173 -4.25 1.65 -14.19
C ARG A 173 -3.55 2.29 -15.39
N ALA A 174 -3.49 3.62 -15.44
CA ALA A 174 -2.79 4.35 -16.49
C ALA A 174 -1.29 4.03 -16.52
N ALA A 175 -0.64 3.99 -15.37
CA ALA A 175 0.77 3.62 -15.27
C ALA A 175 1.03 2.18 -15.75
N LEU A 176 0.15 1.23 -15.44
CA LEU A 176 0.22 -0.14 -15.98
C LEU A 176 0.09 -0.17 -17.52
N GLN A 177 -0.82 0.65 -18.08
CA GLN A 177 -0.96 0.75 -19.53
C GLN A 177 0.29 1.34 -20.19
N LEU A 178 0.92 2.35 -19.58
CA LEU A 178 2.20 2.90 -20.03
C LEU A 178 3.35 1.87 -19.98
N ARG A 179 3.26 0.88 -19.08
CA ARG A 179 4.16 -0.28 -19.02
C ARG A 179 3.81 -1.38 -20.03
N GLY A 180 2.81 -1.18 -20.88
CA GLY A 180 2.38 -2.14 -21.90
C GLY A 180 1.39 -3.21 -21.41
N PHE A 181 0.87 -3.14 -20.18
CA PHE A 181 -0.10 -4.09 -19.68
C PHE A 181 -1.53 -3.65 -20.00
N ALA A 182 -2.34 -4.58 -20.52
CA ALA A 182 -3.76 -4.33 -20.82
C ALA A 182 -4.60 -4.30 -19.52
N ALA A 183 -4.50 -3.24 -18.75
CA ALA A 183 -5.19 -3.09 -17.46
C ALA A 183 -6.72 -2.86 -17.56
N GLY A 184 -7.27 -2.80 -18.78
CA GLY A 184 -8.69 -2.59 -19.04
C GLY A 184 -9.19 -1.19 -18.68
N ARG A 185 -10.50 -1.05 -18.47
CA ARG A 185 -11.15 0.22 -18.09
C ARG A 185 -11.74 0.13 -16.68
N GLY A 186 -11.76 1.26 -15.96
CA GLY A 186 -12.51 1.38 -14.71
C GLY A 186 -14.01 1.16 -14.93
N ARG A 187 -14.70 0.73 -13.88
CA ARG A 187 -16.17 0.52 -13.93
C ARG A 187 -16.95 1.80 -13.68
N GLN A 188 -16.33 2.78 -13.01
CA GLN A 188 -16.96 4.07 -12.72
C GLN A 188 -16.98 4.96 -13.97
N PRO A 189 -18.01 5.78 -14.15
CA PRO A 189 -18.00 6.84 -15.15
C PRO A 189 -16.90 7.85 -14.80
N LYS A 190 -16.16 8.30 -15.80
CA LYS A 190 -15.11 9.31 -15.63
C LYS A 190 -15.69 10.71 -15.83
N SER A 191 -15.40 11.61 -14.91
CA SER A 191 -15.64 13.05 -15.12
C SER A 191 -14.54 13.67 -16.00
N PRO A 192 -14.79 14.80 -16.68
CA PRO A 192 -13.74 15.52 -17.40
C PRO A 192 -12.55 15.92 -16.55
N SER A 193 -12.77 16.13 -15.24
CA SER A 193 -11.70 16.47 -14.27
C SER A 193 -10.80 15.28 -13.90
N GLN A 194 -11.13 14.08 -14.34
CA GLN A 194 -10.37 12.85 -14.11
C GLN A 194 -9.45 12.50 -15.30
N GLN A 195 -9.16 13.45 -16.16
CA GLN A 195 -8.16 13.27 -17.21
C GLN A 195 -6.78 13.25 -16.56
N ILE A 196 -6.12 12.10 -16.71
CA ILE A 196 -4.76 11.92 -16.23
C ILE A 196 -3.82 12.54 -17.26
N GLU A 197 -2.87 13.35 -16.81
CA GLU A 197 -1.76 13.86 -17.60
C GLU A 197 -0.81 12.68 -17.94
N LEU A 198 -1.20 11.88 -18.95
CA LEU A 198 -0.49 10.66 -19.35
C LEU A 198 0.96 10.94 -19.73
N ASP A 199 1.23 12.07 -20.37
CA ASP A 199 2.60 12.45 -20.77
C ASP A 199 3.48 12.75 -19.55
N GLN A 200 2.93 13.40 -18.55
CA GLN A 200 3.64 13.68 -17.30
C GLN A 200 3.90 12.39 -16.52
N LEU A 201 2.87 11.57 -16.34
CA LEU A 201 3.00 10.27 -15.68
C LEU A 201 3.99 9.35 -16.41
N GLY A 202 3.93 9.32 -17.75
CA GLY A 202 4.84 8.55 -18.59
C GLY A 202 6.29 9.00 -18.42
N ARG A 203 6.55 10.30 -18.46
CA ARG A 203 7.89 10.85 -18.20
C ARG A 203 8.41 10.50 -16.81
N GLN A 204 7.61 10.67 -15.77
CA GLN A 204 8.01 10.31 -14.39
C GLN A 204 8.37 8.83 -14.27
N LEU A 205 7.57 7.96 -14.85
CA LEU A 205 7.80 6.52 -14.87
C LEU A 205 9.10 6.16 -15.62
N GLN A 206 9.29 6.69 -16.82
CA GLN A 206 10.47 6.44 -17.63
C GLN A 206 11.75 7.00 -16.98
N CYS A 207 11.68 8.23 -16.43
CA CYS A 207 12.81 8.82 -15.72
C CYS A 207 13.25 7.98 -14.50
N LEU A 208 12.27 7.48 -13.73
CA LEU A 208 12.57 6.63 -12.58
C LEU A 208 13.24 5.32 -13.02
N LEU A 209 12.71 4.67 -14.04
CA LEU A 209 13.26 3.42 -14.56
C LEU A 209 14.67 3.61 -15.14
N ALA A 210 14.90 4.69 -15.90
CA ALA A 210 16.20 5.01 -16.48
C ALA A 210 17.24 5.35 -15.39
N ALA A 211 16.88 6.17 -14.40
CA ALA A 211 17.76 6.54 -13.30
C ALA A 211 18.19 5.33 -12.46
N GLU A 212 17.38 4.28 -12.43
CA GLU A 212 17.66 3.06 -11.66
C GLU A 212 18.26 1.92 -12.52
N GLY A 213 18.50 2.17 -13.83
CA GLY A 213 19.12 1.21 -14.75
C GLY A 213 18.18 0.08 -15.21
N PHE A 214 16.86 0.31 -15.21
CA PHE A 214 15.87 -0.64 -15.69
C PHE A 214 15.36 -0.38 -17.11
N THR A 215 15.89 0.64 -17.79
CA THR A 215 15.69 0.89 -19.22
C THR A 215 16.90 1.64 -19.78
N ASP A 216 17.28 1.32 -21.01
CA ASP A 216 18.34 2.00 -21.76
C ASP A 216 17.77 3.13 -22.66
N GLU A 217 16.45 3.31 -22.68
CA GLU A 217 15.81 4.36 -23.48
C GLU A 217 16.18 5.75 -22.93
N PRO A 218 16.82 6.61 -23.75
CA PRO A 218 17.15 7.97 -23.31
C PRO A 218 15.87 8.78 -23.12
N VAL A 219 15.65 9.26 -21.90
CA VAL A 219 14.50 10.11 -21.57
C VAL A 219 14.97 11.56 -21.49
N GLY A 220 14.56 12.38 -22.46
CA GLY A 220 14.80 13.82 -22.40
C GLY A 220 13.96 14.49 -21.32
N GLY A 221 14.58 15.44 -20.56
CA GLY A 221 13.84 16.23 -19.58
C GLY A 221 13.62 15.57 -18.22
N CYS A 222 14.39 14.53 -17.88
CA CYS A 222 14.42 14.02 -16.52
C CYS A 222 15.08 15.02 -15.59
N PRO A 223 14.49 15.33 -14.41
CA PRO A 223 15.12 16.19 -13.43
C PRO A 223 16.44 15.58 -12.94
N ALA A 224 17.51 16.36 -12.93
CA ALA A 224 18.84 15.94 -12.47
C ALA A 224 18.90 15.68 -10.96
N SER A 225 17.94 16.21 -10.21
CA SER A 225 17.73 16.02 -8.78
C SER A 225 16.24 16.12 -8.45
N ILE A 226 15.85 15.60 -7.29
CA ILE A 226 14.49 15.80 -6.78
C ILE A 226 14.38 17.27 -6.36
N GLU A 227 14.02 18.15 -7.27
CA GLU A 227 13.41 19.41 -6.89
C GLU A 227 11.95 19.09 -6.53
N ILE A 228 11.69 19.06 -5.24
CA ILE A 228 10.30 19.06 -4.75
C ILE A 228 9.71 20.38 -5.19
N ASP A 229 8.87 20.35 -6.21
CA ASP A 229 8.13 21.54 -6.64
C ASP A 229 7.22 22.01 -5.49
N PRO A 230 7.52 23.15 -4.83
CA PRO A 230 6.74 23.63 -3.70
C PRO A 230 5.26 23.86 -4.06
N GLU A 231 4.96 24.19 -5.32
CA GLU A 231 3.59 24.38 -5.78
C GLU A 231 2.85 23.05 -5.94
N GLN A 232 3.55 22.00 -6.35
CA GLN A 232 2.97 20.65 -6.41
C GLN A 232 2.65 20.15 -5.01
N VAL A 233 3.56 20.34 -4.06
CA VAL A 233 3.32 20.04 -2.63
C VAL A 233 2.14 20.85 -2.09
N ALA A 234 2.10 22.15 -2.37
CA ALA A 234 1.00 23.00 -1.93
C ALA A 234 -0.35 22.56 -2.50
N ARG A 235 -0.41 22.18 -3.77
CA ARG A 235 -1.63 21.62 -4.41
C ARG A 235 -2.07 20.31 -3.74
N ILE A 236 -1.13 19.39 -3.47
CA ILE A 236 -1.42 18.13 -2.77
C ILE A 236 -1.94 18.41 -1.36
N VAL A 237 -1.27 19.29 -0.60
CA VAL A 237 -1.69 19.69 0.75
C VAL A 237 -3.08 20.34 0.75
N GLN A 238 -3.34 21.27 -0.17
CA GLN A 238 -4.65 21.93 -0.29
C GLN A 238 -5.77 20.91 -0.59
N ARG A 239 -5.51 19.96 -1.47
CA ARG A 239 -6.46 18.87 -1.79
C ARG A 239 -6.74 18.01 -0.58
N ILE A 240 -5.70 17.55 0.12
CA ILE A 240 -5.84 16.72 1.36
C ILE A 240 -6.62 17.50 2.42
N VAL A 241 -6.30 18.77 2.64
CA VAL A 241 -7.01 19.64 3.60
C VAL A 241 -8.46 19.87 3.18
N GLY A 242 -8.73 20.05 1.88
CA GLY A 242 -10.09 20.13 1.34
C GLY A 242 -10.90 18.89 1.62
N GLU A 243 -10.37 17.72 1.29
CA GLU A 243 -11.03 16.43 1.52
C GLU A 243 -11.27 16.13 3.02
N LEU A 244 -10.35 16.55 3.89
CA LEU A 244 -10.53 16.41 5.35
C LEU A 244 -11.62 17.32 5.90
N ARG A 245 -11.79 18.54 5.33
CA ARG A 245 -12.86 19.50 5.73
C ARG A 245 -14.24 19.08 5.25
N GLU A 246 -14.34 18.39 4.12
CA GLU A 246 -15.61 17.87 3.60
C GLU A 246 -16.08 16.59 4.34
N ARG A 247 -15.20 15.94 5.10
CA ARG A 247 -15.48 14.72 5.85
C ARG A 247 -15.72 14.93 7.36
N GLY A 248 -15.55 16.14 7.85
CA GLY A 248 -15.84 16.55 9.24
C GLY A 248 -17.14 17.31 9.32
#